data_4f9a65e97f7f0a3077b73ce1aeb12f6a
#
_entry.id   4f9a65e97f7f0a3077b73ce1aeb12f6a
#
_cell.length_a   1.000
_cell.length_b   1.000
_cell.length_c   1.000
_cell.angle_alpha   90.00
_cell.angle_beta   90.00
_cell.angle_gamma   90.00
#
_symmetry.space_group_name_H-M   'P 1'
#
loop_
_entity.id
_entity.type
_entity.pdbx_description
1 polymer ?
#
loop_
_entity_poly.entity_id
_entity_poly.type
_entity_poly.pdbx_seq_one_letter_code
_entity_poly.pdbx_strand_id
1 'polypeptide(L)'
;WNGYNESVTLNSILTDTSNNNFSPGSGSALIDAGITITGITDQYTNNGSGPDIGAYEDGNTDWTAGHGWNVSTTFGSSWIPIHGATISGNSGFRMMSSPVSGTIMSDLLDELWIQGMTGGDVTDGTANVWLLDLAGQSWSAVSNISSQSLTAGQGFLVYVFDDIDFDSDSDLPIDLYVSGAHTTADVSISSIPQNSYYLAGNPYTKTIDWDDISKTNLSSTVSVWDDATSDWKTYNGSAGDLTNGLIAPFQGFWVQASGGIGSFTIQAADIATSAGTFLGRITDTDSSGYVLFTAT
;
A
#
# COMPACT_ATOMS: atom_id res chain seq x y z
N TRP A 1 29.92 17.70 3.08
CA TRP A 1 30.81 17.27 1.99
C TRP A 1 31.35 18.51 1.28
N ASN A 2 32.66 18.82 1.47
CA ASN A 2 33.31 20.00 0.89
C ASN A 2 34.32 19.63 -0.21
N GLY A 3 33.97 18.66 -1.05
CA GLY A 3 34.89 18.12 -2.06
C GLY A 3 34.62 18.61 -3.48
N TYR A 4 34.10 19.83 -3.66
CA TYR A 4 34.05 20.40 -5.01
C TYR A 4 35.44 20.83 -5.45
N ASN A 5 36.04 20.09 -6.36
CA ASN A 5 37.30 20.45 -7.00
C ASN A 5 37.03 21.01 -8.39
N GLU A 6 37.04 22.31 -8.53
CA GLU A 6 36.75 23.02 -9.79
C GLU A 6 37.72 22.67 -10.94
N SER A 7 38.80 21.97 -10.65
CA SER A 7 39.78 21.56 -11.66
C SER A 7 39.48 20.19 -12.29
N VAL A 8 38.48 19.46 -11.80
CA VAL A 8 38.09 18.13 -12.31
C VAL A 8 36.88 18.28 -13.23
N THR A 9 37.03 17.97 -14.50
CA THR A 9 35.92 17.91 -15.43
C THR A 9 35.18 16.59 -15.30
N LEU A 10 33.86 16.56 -15.52
CA LEU A 10 33.08 15.33 -15.44
C LEU A 10 33.64 14.21 -16.31
N ASN A 11 34.14 14.53 -17.52
CA ASN A 11 34.75 13.55 -18.43
C ASN A 11 36.13 13.04 -17.96
N SER A 12 36.71 13.59 -16.90
CA SER A 12 37.91 13.04 -16.30
C SER A 12 37.65 12.03 -15.19
N ILE A 13 36.40 11.96 -14.72
CA ILE A 13 36.00 11.04 -13.64
C ILE A 13 34.94 10.04 -14.11
N LEU A 14 34.20 10.34 -15.18
CA LEU A 14 33.17 9.48 -15.78
C LEU A 14 33.60 9.07 -17.20
N THR A 15 33.08 7.93 -17.67
CA THR A 15 33.55 7.30 -18.91
C THR A 15 33.20 8.12 -20.15
N ASP A 16 31.93 8.50 -20.34
CA ASP A 16 31.45 9.28 -21.50
C ASP A 16 30.10 9.92 -21.22
N THR A 17 30.09 11.10 -20.64
CA THR A 17 28.87 11.84 -20.31
C THR A 17 28.09 12.32 -21.53
N SER A 18 28.73 12.45 -22.68
CA SER A 18 28.09 12.90 -23.93
C SER A 18 27.18 11.82 -24.53
N ASN A 19 27.48 10.55 -24.25
CA ASN A 19 26.64 9.40 -24.64
C ASN A 19 25.87 8.79 -23.47
N ASN A 20 25.64 9.56 -22.39
CA ASN A 20 24.94 9.14 -21.19
C ASN A 20 25.59 7.94 -20.46
N ASN A 21 26.89 7.74 -20.64
CA ASN A 21 27.63 6.76 -19.86
C ASN A 21 28.27 7.45 -18.65
N PHE A 22 27.65 7.25 -17.47
CA PHE A 22 28.02 7.82 -16.19
C PHE A 22 28.80 6.83 -15.32
N SER A 23 29.30 5.72 -15.88
CA SER A 23 30.18 4.80 -15.18
C SER A 23 31.48 5.49 -14.79
N PRO A 24 32.14 5.10 -13.67
CA PRO A 24 33.48 5.61 -13.34
C PRO A 24 34.45 5.42 -14.51
N GLY A 25 35.18 6.45 -14.85
CA GLY A 25 36.26 6.34 -15.85
C GLY A 25 37.41 5.55 -15.29
N SER A 26 38.19 4.85 -16.16
CA SER A 26 39.34 4.07 -15.74
C SER A 26 40.35 4.92 -14.95
N GLY A 27 40.67 4.50 -13.73
CA GLY A 27 41.53 5.24 -12.81
C GLY A 27 40.86 6.46 -12.14
N SER A 28 39.55 6.55 -12.22
CA SER A 28 38.76 7.59 -11.55
C SER A 28 38.94 7.53 -10.03
N ALA A 29 38.93 8.69 -9.38
CA ALA A 29 38.92 8.80 -7.92
C ALA A 29 37.54 8.34 -7.31
N LEU A 30 36.56 7.98 -8.12
CA LEU A 30 35.28 7.40 -7.66
C LEU A 30 35.40 5.90 -7.39
N ILE A 31 36.38 5.21 -8.02
CA ILE A 31 36.57 3.77 -7.91
C ILE A 31 37.03 3.44 -6.48
N ASP A 32 36.41 2.46 -5.84
CA ASP A 32 36.68 1.99 -4.47
C ASP A 32 36.57 3.08 -3.37
N ALA A 33 35.99 4.23 -3.67
CA ALA A 33 35.97 5.38 -2.77
C ALA A 33 34.63 5.53 -1.99
N GLY A 34 33.69 4.66 -2.24
CA GLY A 34 32.41 4.61 -1.52
C GLY A 34 32.54 3.98 -0.13
N ILE A 35 31.49 4.11 0.65
CA ILE A 35 31.42 3.54 2.00
C ILE A 35 30.47 2.32 1.98
N THR A 36 30.95 1.21 2.56
CA THR A 36 30.08 0.05 2.76
C THR A 36 29.02 0.38 3.82
N ILE A 37 27.77 0.36 3.42
CA ILE A 37 26.60 0.51 4.32
C ILE A 37 25.89 -0.84 4.36
N THR A 38 25.89 -1.47 5.54
CA THR A 38 25.27 -2.78 5.76
C THR A 38 23.79 -2.76 5.35
N GLY A 39 23.39 -3.75 4.56
CA GLY A 39 22.04 -3.85 4.02
C GLY A 39 21.76 -3.00 2.78
N ILE A 40 22.68 -2.15 2.36
CA ILE A 40 22.57 -1.31 1.16
C ILE A 40 23.69 -1.63 0.16
N THR A 41 24.92 -1.23 0.45
CA THR A 41 26.02 -1.39 -0.51
C THR A 41 26.72 -2.74 -0.43
N ASP A 42 26.56 -3.48 0.66
CA ASP A 42 27.05 -4.87 0.81
C ASP A 42 26.19 -5.90 0.04
N GLN A 43 25.09 -5.48 -0.56
CA GLN A 43 24.24 -6.30 -1.45
C GLN A 43 24.86 -6.41 -2.86
N TYR A 44 25.81 -5.56 -3.21
CA TYR A 44 26.47 -5.56 -4.50
C TYR A 44 27.78 -6.35 -4.44
N THR A 45 28.12 -7.00 -5.55
CA THR A 45 29.45 -7.54 -5.71
C THR A 45 30.37 -6.39 -6.08
N ASN A 46 31.11 -5.87 -5.12
CA ASN A 46 32.15 -4.89 -5.38
C ASN A 46 33.22 -5.51 -6.27
N ASN A 47 33.63 -4.79 -7.30
CA ASN A 47 34.72 -5.21 -8.19
C ASN A 47 36.05 -4.54 -7.80
N GLY A 48 36.34 -4.52 -6.50
CA GLY A 48 37.48 -3.83 -5.96
C GLY A 48 37.61 -3.98 -4.45
N SER A 49 38.20 -3.01 -3.79
CA SER A 49 38.39 -2.98 -2.34
C SER A 49 37.25 -2.34 -1.57
N GLY A 50 36.33 -1.69 -2.26
CA GLY A 50 35.13 -1.04 -1.71
C GLY A 50 34.13 -0.68 -2.80
N PRO A 51 32.92 -0.23 -2.46
CA PRO A 51 31.97 0.25 -3.46
C PRO A 51 32.48 1.53 -4.13
N ASP A 52 32.08 1.74 -5.37
CA ASP A 52 32.36 2.97 -6.09
C ASP A 52 31.44 4.11 -5.63
N ILE A 53 31.88 5.35 -5.81
CA ILE A 53 30.99 6.51 -5.62
C ILE A 53 30.15 6.69 -6.87
N GLY A 54 28.85 6.46 -6.76
CA GLY A 54 27.90 6.63 -7.86
C GLY A 54 26.93 5.45 -7.98
N ALA A 55 26.27 5.38 -9.12
CA ALA A 55 25.27 4.34 -9.40
C ALA A 55 25.87 3.12 -10.11
N TYR A 56 27.14 3.12 -10.46
CA TYR A 56 27.78 2.10 -11.25
C TYR A 56 29.11 1.67 -10.59
N GLU A 57 29.38 0.37 -10.66
CA GLU A 57 30.66 -0.24 -10.25
C GLU A 57 31.56 -0.43 -11.47
N ASP A 58 32.85 -0.04 -11.36
CA ASP A 58 33.82 -0.23 -12.44
C ASP A 58 33.98 -1.72 -12.76
N GLY A 59 33.88 -2.05 -14.03
CA GLY A 59 34.01 -3.42 -14.53
C GLY A 59 32.85 -4.37 -14.26
N ASN A 60 31.75 -3.91 -13.66
CA ASN A 60 30.51 -4.66 -13.56
C ASN A 60 29.57 -4.38 -14.73
N THR A 61 28.58 -5.26 -14.91
CA THR A 61 27.49 -5.02 -15.86
C THR A 61 26.64 -3.86 -15.37
N ASP A 62 26.48 -2.86 -16.22
CA ASP A 62 25.69 -1.67 -15.88
C ASP A 62 24.29 -2.01 -15.44
N TRP A 63 23.87 -1.37 -14.37
CA TRP A 63 22.50 -1.41 -13.90
C TRP A 63 21.60 -0.64 -14.88
N THR A 64 20.59 -1.30 -15.41
CA THR A 64 19.61 -0.69 -16.33
C THR A 64 18.26 -0.59 -15.63
N ALA A 65 17.85 0.62 -15.31
CA ALA A 65 16.48 0.88 -14.88
C ALA A 65 15.51 0.84 -16.06
N GLY A 66 14.38 0.16 -15.92
CA GLY A 66 13.35 0.17 -16.96
C GLY A 66 12.64 -1.16 -17.15
N HIS A 67 12.12 -1.36 -18.35
CA HIS A 67 11.36 -2.55 -18.71
C HIS A 67 12.17 -3.84 -18.50
N GLY A 68 11.68 -4.72 -17.65
CA GLY A 68 12.35 -5.96 -17.25
C GLY A 68 13.17 -5.88 -15.97
N TRP A 69 13.30 -4.69 -15.38
CA TRP A 69 13.93 -4.55 -14.07
C TRP A 69 13.11 -5.27 -13.00
N ASN A 70 13.75 -6.11 -12.22
CA ASN A 70 13.11 -6.86 -11.14
C ASN A 70 13.82 -6.58 -9.83
N VAL A 71 13.10 -5.97 -8.90
CA VAL A 71 13.60 -5.58 -7.58
C VAL A 71 14.21 -6.78 -6.84
N SER A 72 13.55 -7.94 -6.86
CA SER A 72 14.02 -9.12 -6.13
C SER A 72 15.28 -9.74 -6.71
N THR A 73 15.56 -9.58 -8.01
CA THR A 73 16.79 -10.06 -8.64
C THR A 73 17.95 -9.08 -8.51
N THR A 74 17.65 -7.78 -8.39
CA THR A 74 18.67 -6.71 -8.27
C THR A 74 19.11 -6.51 -6.83
N PHE A 75 18.17 -6.53 -5.87
CA PHE A 75 18.46 -6.27 -4.45
C PHE A 75 18.43 -7.53 -3.57
N GLY A 76 18.25 -8.71 -4.17
CA GLY A 76 18.18 -9.99 -3.45
C GLY A 76 16.83 -10.28 -2.77
N SER A 77 16.76 -11.39 -2.05
CA SER A 77 15.52 -11.88 -1.43
C SER A 77 15.13 -11.17 -0.12
N SER A 78 15.94 -10.23 0.33
CA SER A 78 15.64 -9.42 1.54
C SER A 78 14.85 -8.15 1.26
N TRP A 79 14.51 -7.88 0.01
CA TRP A 79 13.63 -6.76 -0.34
C TRP A 79 12.22 -7.01 0.19
N ILE A 80 11.74 -6.08 1.00
CA ILE A 80 10.35 -6.08 1.47
C ILE A 80 9.54 -5.15 0.57
N PRO A 81 8.57 -5.66 -0.21
CA PRO A 81 7.73 -4.81 -1.04
C PRO A 81 6.96 -3.79 -0.19
N ILE A 82 6.82 -2.57 -0.70
CA ILE A 82 5.99 -1.51 -0.11
C ILE A 82 4.77 -1.33 -1.02
N HIS A 83 3.59 -1.25 -0.41
CA HIS A 83 2.32 -1.02 -1.08
C HIS A 83 1.66 0.19 -0.47
N GLY A 84 0.98 1.01 -1.26
CA GLY A 84 0.41 2.24 -0.77
C GLY A 84 -0.99 2.55 -1.30
N ALA A 85 -1.67 3.44 -0.59
CA ALA A 85 -2.92 4.05 -0.99
C ALA A 85 -2.94 5.52 -0.58
N THR A 86 -3.48 6.38 -1.42
CA THR A 86 -3.64 7.80 -1.11
C THR A 86 -5.01 8.06 -0.50
N ILE A 87 -5.04 8.67 0.68
CA ILE A 87 -6.24 9.23 1.29
C ILE A 87 -6.34 10.71 0.90
N SER A 88 -7.51 11.14 0.46
CA SER A 88 -7.73 12.54 0.08
C SER A 88 -9.15 13.02 0.41
N GLY A 89 -9.45 14.27 0.15
CA GLY A 89 -10.73 14.89 0.44
C GLY A 89 -10.75 15.61 1.78
N ASN A 90 -11.86 15.51 2.49
CA ASN A 90 -12.06 16.15 3.79
C ASN A 90 -12.06 15.10 4.91
N SER A 91 -12.16 15.53 6.16
CA SER A 91 -12.42 14.65 7.30
C SER A 91 -13.64 13.77 7.04
N GLY A 92 -13.55 12.48 7.42
CA GLY A 92 -14.68 11.58 7.27
C GLY A 92 -14.30 10.09 7.33
N PHE A 93 -15.30 9.24 7.14
CA PHE A 93 -15.13 7.80 7.26
C PHE A 93 -14.53 7.17 6.00
N ARG A 94 -13.60 6.24 6.19
CA ARG A 94 -13.03 5.41 5.13
C ARG A 94 -13.17 3.95 5.50
N MET A 95 -13.66 3.15 4.56
CA MET A 95 -13.68 1.68 4.65
C MET A 95 -12.42 1.15 4.00
N MET A 96 -11.55 0.55 4.78
CA MET A 96 -10.21 0.18 4.35
C MET A 96 -9.91 -1.31 4.55
N SER A 97 -8.83 -1.76 3.96
CA SER A 97 -8.24 -3.08 4.12
C SER A 97 -6.73 -3.02 3.89
N SER A 98 -6.04 -4.15 4.03
CA SER A 98 -4.63 -4.27 3.68
C SER A 98 -4.41 -5.41 2.67
N PRO A 99 -3.59 -5.20 1.63
CA PRO A 99 -3.18 -6.28 0.72
C PRO A 99 -2.08 -7.17 1.33
N VAL A 100 -1.55 -6.81 2.50
CA VAL A 100 -0.54 -7.57 3.24
C VAL A 100 -1.20 -8.20 4.46
N SER A 101 -1.23 -9.53 4.51
CA SER A 101 -1.78 -10.24 5.66
C SER A 101 -0.89 -10.11 6.89
N GLY A 102 -1.49 -9.88 8.05
CA GLY A 102 -0.76 -9.68 9.29
C GLY A 102 -0.25 -8.26 9.50
N THR A 103 -0.61 -7.33 8.62
CA THR A 103 -0.32 -5.88 8.82
C THR A 103 -0.78 -5.44 10.20
N ILE A 104 0.10 -4.83 10.95
CA ILE A 104 -0.26 -4.12 12.18
C ILE A 104 -0.91 -2.79 11.79
N MET A 105 -2.02 -2.46 12.43
CA MET A 105 -2.80 -1.28 12.03
C MET A 105 -2.04 0.03 12.24
N SER A 106 -1.19 0.13 13.28
CA SER A 106 -0.32 1.31 13.46
C SER A 106 0.64 1.53 12.29
N ASP A 107 1.12 0.43 11.65
CA ASP A 107 2.07 0.55 10.55
C ASP A 107 1.39 1.02 9.25
N LEU A 108 0.10 0.73 9.08
CA LEU A 108 -0.69 1.18 7.93
C LEU A 108 -1.22 2.60 8.10
N LEU A 109 -1.50 3.01 9.33
CA LEU A 109 -2.18 4.27 9.65
C LEU A 109 -1.25 5.29 10.35
N ASP A 110 0.08 5.10 10.26
CA ASP A 110 1.10 5.91 10.93
C ASP A 110 1.13 7.39 10.47
N GLU A 111 0.64 7.65 9.28
CA GLU A 111 0.54 9.01 8.73
C GLU A 111 -0.79 9.71 9.08
N LEU A 112 -1.73 9.02 9.74
CA LEU A 112 -3.02 9.58 10.14
C LEU A 112 -3.05 9.88 11.63
N TRP A 113 -3.80 10.91 12.01
CA TRP A 113 -4.09 11.13 13.43
C TRP A 113 -4.98 10.04 13.99
N ILE A 114 -4.47 9.32 15.01
CA ILE A 114 -5.16 8.21 15.67
C ILE A 114 -5.37 8.54 17.14
N GLN A 115 -6.60 8.40 17.61
CA GLN A 115 -6.98 8.75 18.97
C GLN A 115 -7.90 7.72 19.66
N GLY A 116 -8.00 7.82 20.99
CA GLY A 116 -8.93 7.02 21.80
C GLY A 116 -8.51 5.58 21.98
N MET A 117 -7.22 5.25 21.76
CA MET A 117 -6.69 3.89 21.90
C MET A 117 -5.21 3.87 22.24
N THR A 118 -4.74 2.76 22.80
CA THR A 118 -3.31 2.55 23.07
C THR A 118 -2.53 2.46 21.76
N GLY A 119 -1.40 3.15 21.71
CA GLY A 119 -0.51 3.16 20.52
C GLY A 119 -0.96 4.11 19.41
N GLY A 120 -2.01 4.90 19.62
CA GLY A 120 -2.34 6.06 18.81
C GLY A 120 -1.61 7.31 19.28
N ASP A 121 -1.78 8.44 18.60
CA ASP A 121 -1.18 9.73 18.95
C ASP A 121 -1.62 10.20 20.32
N VAL A 122 -2.90 9.97 20.65
CA VAL A 122 -3.42 10.17 22.00
C VAL A 122 -4.30 9.00 22.43
N THR A 123 -4.22 8.64 23.71
CA THR A 123 -5.06 7.59 24.31
C THR A 123 -6.45 8.09 24.68
N ASP A 124 -6.62 9.39 24.82
CA ASP A 124 -7.88 10.03 25.17
C ASP A 124 -8.72 10.32 23.91
N GLY A 125 -9.98 10.67 24.13
CA GLY A 125 -10.91 10.99 23.05
C GLY A 125 -11.76 9.79 22.62
N THR A 126 -12.61 10.03 21.62
CA THR A 126 -13.40 8.96 21.00
C THR A 126 -12.52 8.21 19.99
N ALA A 127 -12.48 6.90 20.10
CA ALA A 127 -11.74 6.08 19.15
C ALA A 127 -12.16 6.39 17.70
N ASN A 128 -11.19 6.44 16.79
CA ASN A 128 -11.44 6.70 15.39
C ASN A 128 -11.10 5.52 14.46
N VAL A 129 -10.83 4.32 15.02
CA VAL A 129 -10.63 3.07 14.25
C VAL A 129 -11.49 1.96 14.85
N TRP A 130 -12.20 1.23 13.97
CA TRP A 130 -13.12 0.17 14.39
C TRP A 130 -13.01 -1.06 13.50
N LEU A 131 -13.27 -2.21 14.13
CA LEU A 131 -13.55 -3.47 13.46
C LEU A 131 -15.04 -3.80 13.61
N LEU A 132 -15.56 -4.62 12.69
CA LEU A 132 -16.89 -5.16 12.82
C LEU A 132 -16.90 -6.30 13.85
N ASP A 133 -17.70 -6.17 14.91
CA ASP A 133 -18.17 -7.32 15.68
C ASP A 133 -19.26 -8.04 14.87
N LEU A 134 -18.86 -9.12 14.22
CA LEU A 134 -19.75 -9.89 13.36
C LEU A 134 -20.93 -10.49 14.14
N ALA A 135 -20.71 -10.91 15.38
CA ALA A 135 -21.75 -11.53 16.21
C ALA A 135 -22.79 -10.51 16.70
N GLY A 136 -22.30 -9.35 17.16
CA GLY A 136 -23.14 -8.26 17.64
C GLY A 136 -23.66 -7.33 16.57
N GLN A 137 -23.19 -7.48 15.33
CA GLN A 137 -23.50 -6.55 14.21
C GLN A 137 -23.31 -5.09 14.62
N SER A 138 -22.20 -4.82 15.28
CA SER A 138 -21.85 -3.51 15.83
C SER A 138 -20.37 -3.17 15.60
N TRP A 139 -20.03 -1.91 15.72
CA TRP A 139 -18.65 -1.47 15.67
C TRP A 139 -17.94 -1.71 17.00
N SER A 140 -16.80 -2.36 16.95
CA SER A 140 -15.90 -2.55 18.08
C SER A 140 -14.69 -1.64 17.88
N ALA A 141 -14.53 -0.66 18.76
CA ALA A 141 -13.36 0.21 18.74
C ALA A 141 -12.09 -0.60 18.97
N VAL A 142 -11.05 -0.31 18.20
CA VAL A 142 -9.72 -0.89 18.41
C VAL A 142 -9.16 -0.35 19.71
N SER A 143 -8.77 -1.24 20.61
CA SER A 143 -8.27 -0.85 21.95
C SER A 143 -6.75 -0.59 21.96
N ASN A 144 -6.00 -1.24 21.08
CA ASN A 144 -4.55 -1.09 20.94
C ASN A 144 -4.16 -1.28 19.46
N ILE A 145 -3.86 -0.16 18.80
CA ILE A 145 -3.54 -0.16 17.38
C ILE A 145 -2.17 -0.78 17.08
N SER A 146 -1.22 -0.71 18.01
CA SER A 146 0.14 -1.25 17.85
C SER A 146 0.20 -2.78 17.94
N SER A 147 -0.87 -3.43 18.39
CA SER A 147 -0.96 -4.90 18.47
C SER A 147 -2.10 -5.47 17.63
N GLN A 148 -2.98 -4.63 17.08
CA GLN A 148 -4.07 -5.08 16.23
C GLN A 148 -3.53 -5.39 14.84
N SER A 149 -3.59 -6.67 14.46
CA SER A 149 -3.24 -7.10 13.11
C SER A 149 -4.49 -7.29 12.24
N LEU A 150 -4.33 -7.10 10.94
CA LEU A 150 -5.34 -7.35 9.91
C LEU A 150 -5.11 -8.71 9.27
N THR A 151 -6.18 -9.49 9.10
CA THR A 151 -6.14 -10.71 8.30
C THR A 151 -6.47 -10.40 6.84
N ALA A 152 -5.96 -11.21 5.91
CA ALA A 152 -6.32 -11.07 4.50
C ALA A 152 -7.84 -11.14 4.31
N GLY A 153 -8.42 -10.21 3.55
CA GLY A 153 -9.85 -10.14 3.31
C GLY A 153 -10.67 -9.48 4.43
N GLN A 154 -10.02 -9.00 5.49
CA GLN A 154 -10.67 -8.24 6.56
C GLN A 154 -10.71 -6.75 6.22
N GLY A 155 -11.90 -6.16 6.30
CA GLY A 155 -12.08 -4.71 6.25
C GLY A 155 -12.14 -4.09 7.64
N PHE A 156 -11.90 -2.79 7.71
CA PHE A 156 -12.03 -1.97 8.91
C PHE A 156 -12.56 -0.57 8.56
N LEU A 157 -13.03 0.14 9.56
CA LEU A 157 -13.50 1.52 9.44
C LEU A 157 -12.52 2.44 10.17
N VAL A 158 -12.16 3.54 9.54
CA VAL A 158 -11.39 4.62 10.15
C VAL A 158 -12.06 5.96 9.87
N TYR A 159 -12.12 6.84 10.86
CA TYR A 159 -12.42 8.25 10.66
C TYR A 159 -11.11 8.99 10.50
N VAL A 160 -10.94 9.62 9.35
CA VAL A 160 -9.77 10.41 8.98
C VAL A 160 -10.06 11.87 9.30
N PHE A 161 -9.13 12.54 9.95
CA PHE A 161 -9.12 14.00 10.09
C PHE A 161 -8.36 14.58 8.90
N ASP A 162 -8.83 15.67 8.34
CA ASP A 162 -8.15 16.35 7.24
C ASP A 162 -7.01 17.28 7.71
N ASP A 163 -7.10 17.72 8.96
CA ASP A 163 -6.06 18.45 9.69
C ASP A 163 -5.49 17.48 10.74
N ILE A 164 -4.34 16.85 10.46
CA ILE A 164 -3.76 15.78 11.27
C ILE A 164 -2.82 16.28 12.36
N ASP A 165 -2.33 17.50 12.26
CA ASP A 165 -1.47 18.14 13.25
C ASP A 165 -2.15 19.30 14.01
N PHE A 166 -3.41 19.60 13.64
CA PHE A 166 -4.28 20.62 14.27
C PHE A 166 -3.74 22.05 14.19
N ASP A 167 -3.08 22.38 13.09
CA ASP A 167 -2.58 23.73 12.83
C ASP A 167 -3.58 24.62 12.07
N SER A 168 -4.75 24.09 11.71
CA SER A 168 -5.90 24.71 11.06
C SER A 168 -5.79 24.78 9.53
N ASP A 169 -4.94 24.01 8.91
CA ASP A 169 -5.01 23.77 7.47
C ASP A 169 -5.27 22.29 7.17
N SER A 170 -5.37 21.92 5.90
CA SER A 170 -5.65 20.54 5.50
C SER A 170 -4.38 19.86 5.02
N ASP A 171 -4.04 18.72 5.63
CA ASP A 171 -2.88 17.90 5.31
C ASP A 171 -3.17 16.89 4.19
N LEU A 172 -4.45 16.69 3.86
CA LEU A 172 -4.81 15.79 2.78
C LEU A 172 -4.54 16.42 1.40
N PRO A 173 -4.04 15.67 0.41
CA PRO A 173 -3.91 14.21 0.38
C PRO A 173 -2.68 13.70 1.11
N ILE A 174 -2.80 12.50 1.72
CA ILE A 174 -1.71 11.79 2.38
C ILE A 174 -1.58 10.36 1.86
N ASP A 175 -0.35 9.87 1.74
CA ASP A 175 -0.06 8.54 1.25
C ASP A 175 0.20 7.60 2.42
N LEU A 176 -0.60 6.54 2.53
CA LEU A 176 -0.41 5.46 3.48
C LEU A 176 0.41 4.34 2.84
N TYR A 177 1.27 3.71 3.62
CA TYR A 177 2.13 2.63 3.16
C TYR A 177 2.06 1.42 4.08
N VAL A 178 2.21 0.25 3.48
CA VAL A 178 2.39 -1.00 4.21
C VAL A 178 3.50 -1.81 3.56
N SER A 179 4.40 -2.34 4.38
CA SER A 179 5.49 -3.19 3.93
C SER A 179 5.18 -4.66 4.17
N GLY A 180 5.61 -5.53 3.26
CA GLY A 180 5.44 -6.97 3.39
C GLY A 180 5.12 -7.66 2.08
N ALA A 181 5.16 -8.99 2.10
CA ALA A 181 4.70 -9.79 0.97
C ALA A 181 3.18 -9.64 0.81
N HIS A 182 2.75 -9.16 -0.35
CA HIS A 182 1.32 -9.05 -0.65
C HIS A 182 0.67 -10.43 -0.77
N THR A 183 -0.61 -10.48 -0.49
CA THR A 183 -1.41 -11.69 -0.62
C THR A 183 -1.48 -12.12 -2.09
N THR A 184 -1.16 -13.38 -2.36
CA THR A 184 -1.24 -14.01 -3.69
C THR A 184 -2.11 -15.25 -3.70
N ALA A 185 -2.43 -15.80 -2.53
CA ALA A 185 -3.29 -16.96 -2.37
C ALA A 185 -4.77 -16.56 -2.32
N ASP A 186 -5.64 -17.51 -2.62
CA ASP A 186 -7.09 -17.36 -2.46
C ASP A 186 -7.44 -17.08 -0.99
N VAL A 187 -8.37 -16.16 -0.77
CA VAL A 187 -8.83 -15.75 0.56
C VAL A 187 -10.28 -16.12 0.74
N SER A 188 -10.54 -17.05 1.66
CA SER A 188 -11.90 -17.53 1.95
C SER A 188 -12.43 -16.90 3.24
N ILE A 189 -13.62 -16.33 3.16
CA ILE A 189 -14.42 -15.83 4.26
C ILE A 189 -15.64 -16.72 4.43
N SER A 190 -15.88 -17.20 5.63
CA SER A 190 -16.97 -18.15 5.91
C SER A 190 -17.69 -17.81 7.21
N SER A 191 -18.78 -18.50 7.46
CA SER A 191 -19.57 -18.42 8.71
C SER A 191 -20.16 -17.04 8.97
N ILE A 192 -20.52 -16.29 7.91
CA ILE A 192 -21.27 -15.05 8.04
C ILE A 192 -22.71 -15.43 8.42
N PRO A 193 -23.22 -15.05 9.61
CA PRO A 193 -24.55 -15.43 10.03
C PRO A 193 -25.62 -14.94 9.04
N GLN A 194 -26.68 -15.73 8.88
CA GLN A 194 -27.79 -15.35 8.01
C GLN A 194 -28.34 -13.96 8.38
N ASN A 195 -28.61 -13.15 7.36
CA ASN A 195 -29.07 -11.77 7.45
C ASN A 195 -28.09 -10.77 8.09
N SER A 196 -26.86 -11.21 8.40
CA SER A 196 -25.80 -10.34 8.90
C SER A 196 -25.01 -9.71 7.77
N TYR A 197 -24.44 -8.55 8.05
CA TYR A 197 -23.46 -7.88 7.22
C TYR A 197 -22.04 -8.29 7.62
N TYR A 198 -21.14 -8.27 6.67
CA TYR A 198 -19.72 -8.46 6.89
C TYR A 198 -18.93 -7.38 6.16
N LEU A 199 -17.98 -6.75 6.87
CA LEU A 199 -17.04 -5.81 6.28
C LEU A 199 -15.83 -6.59 5.78
N ALA A 200 -15.82 -6.83 4.49
CA ALA A 200 -14.72 -7.45 3.77
C ALA A 200 -13.69 -6.43 3.33
N GLY A 201 -12.52 -6.89 2.93
CA GLY A 201 -11.48 -6.07 2.34
C GLY A 201 -10.88 -6.73 1.11
N ASN A 202 -10.47 -5.93 0.13
CA ASN A 202 -9.69 -6.43 -0.99
C ASN A 202 -8.32 -6.88 -0.47
N PRO A 203 -7.98 -8.19 -0.58
CA PRO A 203 -6.72 -8.72 -0.06
C PRO A 203 -5.54 -8.53 -1.01
N TYR A 204 -5.76 -8.00 -2.21
CA TYR A 204 -4.75 -7.89 -3.26
C TYR A 204 -4.31 -6.45 -3.51
N THR A 205 -3.14 -6.31 -4.12
CA THR A 205 -2.60 -5.02 -4.62
C THR A 205 -3.21 -4.58 -5.95
N LYS A 206 -4.23 -5.29 -6.42
CA LYS A 206 -4.95 -5.03 -7.67
C LYS A 206 -6.44 -5.00 -7.42
N THR A 207 -7.17 -4.33 -8.30
CA THR A 207 -8.64 -4.33 -8.30
C THR A 207 -9.18 -5.74 -8.48
N ILE A 208 -10.24 -6.08 -7.73
CA ILE A 208 -11.03 -7.30 -7.90
C ILE A 208 -12.39 -6.99 -8.49
N ASP A 209 -12.96 -7.96 -9.22
CA ASP A 209 -14.28 -7.86 -9.80
C ASP A 209 -15.28 -8.64 -8.92
N TRP A 210 -16.31 -7.95 -8.41
CA TRP A 210 -17.33 -8.57 -7.57
C TRP A 210 -18.10 -9.67 -8.29
N ASP A 211 -18.27 -9.57 -9.60
CA ASP A 211 -19.01 -10.57 -10.37
C ASP A 211 -18.27 -11.91 -10.44
N ASP A 212 -16.93 -11.87 -10.49
CA ASP A 212 -16.07 -13.05 -10.59
C ASP A 212 -15.92 -13.79 -9.25
N ILE A 213 -16.16 -13.12 -8.11
CA ILE A 213 -16.02 -13.71 -6.78
C ILE A 213 -17.01 -14.86 -6.58
N SER A 214 -16.52 -16.01 -6.14
CA SER A 214 -17.34 -17.18 -5.79
C SER A 214 -18.10 -16.95 -4.49
N LYS A 215 -19.44 -16.94 -4.55
CA LYS A 215 -20.36 -16.55 -3.46
C LYS A 215 -21.37 -17.65 -3.13
N THR A 216 -21.60 -17.89 -1.85
CA THR A 216 -22.65 -18.79 -1.36
C THR A 216 -23.48 -18.09 -0.31
N ASN A 217 -24.80 -18.07 -0.47
CA ASN A 217 -25.76 -17.43 0.43
C ASN A 217 -25.39 -15.96 0.73
N LEU A 218 -24.94 -15.23 -0.27
CA LEU A 218 -24.76 -13.78 -0.21
C LEU A 218 -25.76 -13.08 -1.12
N SER A 219 -26.13 -11.87 -0.75
CA SER A 219 -26.75 -10.92 -1.66
C SER A 219 -25.85 -10.68 -2.86
N SER A 220 -26.41 -10.45 -4.05
CA SER A 220 -25.65 -9.99 -5.20
C SER A 220 -25.07 -8.58 -5.02
N THR A 221 -25.60 -7.83 -4.04
CA THR A 221 -25.21 -6.44 -3.80
C THR A 221 -23.94 -6.35 -2.95
N VAL A 222 -22.99 -5.57 -3.45
CA VAL A 222 -21.82 -5.08 -2.72
C VAL A 222 -21.95 -3.56 -2.52
N SER A 223 -21.43 -3.04 -1.41
CA SER A 223 -21.56 -1.61 -1.08
C SER A 223 -20.26 -1.08 -0.50
N VAL A 224 -19.89 0.14 -0.90
CA VAL A 224 -18.76 0.89 -0.36
C VAL A 224 -19.25 2.28 0.04
N TRP A 225 -18.82 2.78 1.19
CA TRP A 225 -19.09 4.16 1.59
C TRP A 225 -18.19 5.10 0.81
N ASP A 226 -18.77 6.11 0.21
CA ASP A 226 -18.06 7.22 -0.42
C ASP A 226 -18.29 8.50 0.39
N ASP A 227 -17.28 8.87 1.17
CA ASP A 227 -17.37 10.04 2.04
C ASP A 227 -17.49 11.35 1.24
N ALA A 228 -16.91 11.41 0.05
CA ALA A 228 -16.94 12.60 -0.81
C ALA A 228 -18.36 12.99 -1.21
N THR A 229 -19.24 12.00 -1.37
CA THR A 229 -20.66 12.23 -1.69
C THR A 229 -21.57 11.97 -0.49
N SER A 230 -21.00 11.52 0.65
CA SER A 230 -21.74 11.08 1.84
C SER A 230 -22.84 10.09 1.50
N ASP A 231 -22.54 9.14 0.63
CA ASP A 231 -23.51 8.17 0.13
C ASP A 231 -22.86 6.80 -0.11
N TRP A 232 -23.69 5.77 -0.23
CA TRP A 232 -23.29 4.43 -0.57
C TRP A 232 -23.15 4.25 -2.06
N LYS A 233 -21.98 3.82 -2.52
CA LYS A 233 -21.80 3.29 -3.86
C LYS A 233 -22.09 1.80 -3.82
N THR A 234 -23.07 1.38 -4.61
CA THR A 234 -23.56 -0.01 -4.62
C THR A 234 -23.47 -0.60 -6.02
N TYR A 235 -23.35 -1.92 -6.07
CA TYR A 235 -23.48 -2.69 -7.30
C TYR A 235 -24.22 -3.99 -6.99
N ASN A 236 -25.19 -4.37 -7.82
CA ASN A 236 -26.08 -5.51 -7.56
C ASN A 236 -25.85 -6.71 -8.49
N GLY A 237 -24.69 -6.76 -9.15
CA GLY A 237 -24.38 -7.80 -10.14
C GLY A 237 -24.82 -7.44 -11.58
N SER A 238 -25.41 -6.25 -11.79
CA SER A 238 -25.81 -5.81 -13.14
C SER A 238 -25.86 -4.28 -13.29
N ALA A 239 -26.09 -3.55 -12.21
CA ALA A 239 -26.19 -2.10 -12.21
C ALA A 239 -25.87 -1.53 -10.82
N GLY A 240 -25.51 -0.25 -10.78
CA GLY A 240 -25.23 0.50 -9.57
C GLY A 240 -24.22 1.63 -9.78
N ASP A 241 -23.94 2.35 -8.70
CA ASP A 241 -23.03 3.50 -8.70
C ASP A 241 -21.57 3.08 -8.44
N LEU A 242 -21.34 1.87 -7.93
CA LEU A 242 -20.02 1.26 -7.87
C LEU A 242 -19.71 0.65 -9.24
N THR A 243 -18.92 1.35 -10.01
CA THR A 243 -18.68 1.07 -11.44
C THR A 243 -18.32 -0.41 -11.68
N ASN A 244 -19.21 -1.13 -12.33
CA ASN A 244 -19.06 -2.55 -12.70
C ASN A 244 -18.66 -3.49 -11.54
N GLY A 245 -18.96 -3.13 -10.28
CA GLY A 245 -18.56 -3.93 -9.14
C GLY A 245 -17.06 -3.99 -8.86
N LEU A 246 -16.29 -3.09 -9.43
CA LEU A 246 -14.82 -3.04 -9.27
C LEU A 246 -14.44 -2.49 -7.89
N ILE A 247 -13.66 -3.28 -7.14
CA ILE A 247 -13.21 -2.95 -5.78
C ILE A 247 -11.70 -2.74 -5.80
N ALA A 248 -11.27 -1.51 -5.56
CA ALA A 248 -9.88 -1.09 -5.60
C ALA A 248 -9.01 -1.78 -4.53
N PRO A 249 -7.68 -1.82 -4.68
CA PRO A 249 -6.77 -2.15 -3.58
C PRO A 249 -7.04 -1.29 -2.34
N PHE A 250 -6.74 -1.82 -1.17
CA PHE A 250 -6.96 -1.17 0.13
C PHE A 250 -8.43 -0.85 0.47
N GLN A 251 -9.37 -1.16 -0.40
CA GLN A 251 -10.79 -0.87 -0.20
C GLN A 251 -11.46 -1.92 0.68
N GLY A 252 -12.12 -1.45 1.77
CA GLY A 252 -13.12 -2.20 2.51
C GLY A 252 -14.49 -2.10 1.84
N PHE A 253 -15.29 -3.17 1.91
CA PHE A 253 -16.61 -3.24 1.29
C PHE A 253 -17.58 -4.11 2.08
N TRP A 254 -18.87 -3.77 2.05
CA TRP A 254 -19.92 -4.52 2.70
C TRP A 254 -20.49 -5.60 1.81
N VAL A 255 -20.70 -6.77 2.42
CA VAL A 255 -21.51 -7.87 1.86
C VAL A 255 -22.56 -8.30 2.87
N GLN A 256 -23.66 -8.87 2.41
CA GLN A 256 -24.75 -9.35 3.27
C GLN A 256 -25.03 -10.83 3.01
N ALA A 257 -25.07 -11.63 4.09
CA ALA A 257 -25.55 -12.99 4.00
C ALA A 257 -27.06 -13.03 3.78
N SER A 258 -27.52 -13.84 2.82
CA SER A 258 -28.93 -13.97 2.43
C SER A 258 -29.25 -15.42 2.11
N GLY A 259 -30.33 -15.92 2.66
CA GLY A 259 -30.79 -17.28 2.39
C GLY A 259 -30.14 -18.39 3.22
N GLY A 260 -29.13 -18.07 4.04
CA GLY A 260 -28.40 -19.02 4.87
C GLY A 260 -27.11 -18.43 5.45
N ILE A 261 -26.26 -19.28 6.02
CA ILE A 261 -24.91 -18.88 6.43
C ILE A 261 -24.10 -18.53 5.17
N GLY A 262 -23.61 -17.30 5.13
CA GLY A 262 -22.88 -16.77 4.00
C GLY A 262 -21.40 -17.16 3.99
N SER A 263 -20.86 -17.31 2.79
CA SER A 263 -19.44 -17.45 2.55
C SER A 263 -19.08 -16.98 1.15
N PHE A 264 -17.81 -16.61 0.97
CA PHE A 264 -17.24 -16.29 -0.35
C PHE A 264 -15.73 -16.52 -0.36
N THR A 265 -15.19 -16.64 -1.55
CA THR A 265 -13.74 -16.77 -1.76
C THR A 265 -13.32 -15.74 -2.79
N ILE A 266 -12.36 -14.89 -2.42
CA ILE A 266 -11.69 -13.97 -3.34
C ILE A 266 -10.46 -14.70 -3.87
N GLN A 267 -10.43 -14.95 -5.18
CA GLN A 267 -9.37 -15.71 -5.83
C GLN A 267 -8.42 -14.77 -6.58
N ALA A 268 -7.19 -15.19 -6.76
CA ALA A 268 -6.26 -14.44 -7.62
C ALA A 268 -6.76 -14.32 -9.07
N ALA A 269 -7.69 -15.19 -9.49
CA ALA A 269 -8.35 -15.13 -10.79
C ALA A 269 -9.42 -14.02 -10.88
N ASP A 270 -9.94 -13.55 -9.74
CA ASP A 270 -10.95 -12.49 -9.67
C ASP A 270 -10.35 -11.08 -9.84
N ILE A 271 -9.04 -11.00 -10.12
CA ILE A 271 -8.35 -9.74 -10.41
C ILE A 271 -8.87 -9.17 -11.73
N ALA A 272 -9.48 -8.00 -11.65
CA ALA A 272 -10.01 -7.29 -12.80
C ALA A 272 -8.93 -6.83 -13.77
N THR A 273 -9.31 -6.71 -15.04
CA THR A 273 -8.46 -6.11 -16.08
C THR A 273 -8.52 -4.57 -16.07
N SER A 274 -9.53 -4.01 -15.43
CA SER A 274 -9.74 -2.56 -15.28
C SER A 274 -9.48 -2.13 -13.83
N ALA A 275 -9.03 -0.91 -13.64
CA ALA A 275 -8.85 -0.34 -12.30
C ALA A 275 -10.22 0.07 -11.71
N GLY A 276 -10.44 -0.26 -10.44
CA GLY A 276 -11.50 0.32 -9.62
C GLY A 276 -11.04 1.61 -8.96
N THR A 277 -11.98 2.46 -8.58
CA THR A 277 -11.68 3.69 -7.84
C THR A 277 -11.66 3.39 -6.34
N PHE A 278 -10.59 3.76 -5.66
CA PHE A 278 -10.54 3.74 -4.20
C PHE A 278 -11.38 4.90 -3.65
N LEU A 279 -12.45 4.59 -2.94
CA LEU A 279 -13.43 5.60 -2.46
C LEU A 279 -12.99 6.29 -1.14
N GLY A 280 -11.73 6.26 -0.81
CA GLY A 280 -11.07 7.14 0.16
C GLY A 280 -10.33 8.30 -0.50
N ARG A 281 -10.44 8.42 -1.83
CA ARG A 281 -9.69 9.31 -2.70
C ARG A 281 -10.64 10.19 -3.54
N ILE A 282 -10.38 11.48 -3.56
CA ILE A 282 -10.96 12.38 -4.57
C ILE A 282 -9.91 12.58 -5.66
N THR A 283 -10.26 12.22 -6.89
CA THR A 283 -9.53 12.42 -8.14
C THR A 283 -8.21 11.65 -8.29
N ASP A 284 -8.29 10.85 -9.10
CA ASP A 284 -7.70 10.23 -10.24
C ASP A 284 -6.39 10.80 -10.77
N THR A 285 -5.69 9.88 -11.29
CA THR A 285 -4.70 9.76 -12.33
C THR A 285 -3.32 9.44 -11.77
N ASP A 286 -3.14 8.26 -11.45
CA ASP A 286 -1.98 7.46 -11.80
C ASP A 286 -1.67 6.39 -10.76
N SER A 287 -2.08 5.17 -11.06
CA SER A 287 -1.63 3.98 -10.35
C SER A 287 -0.20 3.58 -10.79
N SER A 288 0.72 4.54 -10.84
CA SER A 288 2.14 4.26 -10.93
C SER A 288 2.61 3.91 -9.53
N GLY A 289 3.00 2.66 -9.33
CA GLY A 289 3.63 2.23 -8.09
C GLY A 289 4.87 3.06 -7.80
N TYR A 290 4.84 3.80 -6.72
CA TYR A 290 5.99 4.54 -6.25
C TYR A 290 6.91 3.60 -5.48
N VAL A 291 8.21 3.69 -5.75
CA VAL A 291 9.24 3.10 -4.91
C VAL A 291 9.75 4.22 -4.00
N LEU A 292 9.34 4.20 -2.74
CA LEU A 292 9.86 5.14 -1.75
C LEU A 292 11.13 4.55 -1.13
N PHE A 293 12.25 5.24 -1.25
CA PHE A 293 13.46 4.94 -0.51
C PHE A 293 13.47 5.78 0.76
N THR A 294 13.13 5.22 1.89
CA THR A 294 13.36 5.82 3.20
C THR A 294 14.74 5.39 3.69
N ALA A 295 15.68 6.32 3.75
CA ALA A 295 16.93 6.13 4.48
C ALA A 295 16.67 6.48 5.95
N THR A 296 16.72 5.48 6.81
CA THR A 296 16.74 5.64 8.28
C THR A 296 18.17 5.82 8.77
#